data_eeac093bff522bae8f32d4e9bcdcf987
#
_entry.id   eeac093bff522bae8f32d4e9bcdcf987
#
_cell.length_a   1.000
_cell.length_b   1.000
_cell.length_c   1.000
_cell.angle_alpha   90.00
_cell.angle_beta   90.00
_cell.angle_gamma   90.00
#
_symmetry.space_group_name_H-M   'P 1'
#
loop_
_entity.id
_entity.type
_entity.pdbx_description
1 polymer ?
#
loop_
_entity_poly.entity_id
_entity_poly.type
_entity_poly.pdbx_seq_one_letter_code
_entity_poly.pdbx_strand_id
1 'polypeptide(L)'
;YDLACQVEQLDTIVVLTDDDRIVDYCSKNEMRCIVVEDNVRSGTDRCAKALELLDGDLFVNIQGDEPLLNPDAVDRLISEHRNGVSNAYVYVNNDDKLQDKNVVKTITDMNSNAIYYSRLPIPYQQKESTPFKQQLGLYCFDRHMLKIFPSLLVGDNEKAESVEMLRYIENGLSLIHI
;
A
#
# COMPACT_ATOMS: atom_id res chain seq x y z
N TYR A 1 3.34 3.84 14.37
CA TYR A 1 2.52 3.00 15.27
C TYR A 1 1.47 3.84 15.97
N ASP A 2 1.84 4.90 16.69
CA ASP A 2 0.93 5.71 17.52
C ASP A 2 -0.23 6.35 16.72
N LEU A 3 0.04 6.78 15.49
CA LEU A 3 -1.01 7.28 14.60
C LEU A 3 -1.95 6.14 14.14
N ALA A 4 -1.42 4.95 13.90
CA ALA A 4 -2.25 3.80 13.56
C ALA A 4 -3.16 3.38 14.73
N CYS A 5 -2.70 3.56 15.98
CA CYS A 5 -3.52 3.31 17.18
C CYS A 5 -4.70 4.28 17.34
N GLN A 6 -4.76 5.36 16.57
CA GLN A 6 -5.87 6.31 16.57
C GLN A 6 -6.95 5.99 15.53
N VAL A 7 -6.72 5.00 14.68
CA VAL A 7 -7.70 4.53 13.68
C VAL A 7 -8.79 3.74 14.39
N GLU A 8 -10.04 4.14 14.21
CA GLU A 8 -11.18 3.58 14.97
C GLU A 8 -11.55 2.17 14.51
N GLN A 9 -11.35 1.85 13.23
CA GLN A 9 -11.78 0.59 12.62
C GLN A 9 -10.73 -0.52 12.67
N LEU A 10 -9.56 -0.30 13.30
CA LEU A 10 -8.53 -1.32 13.44
C LEU A 10 -8.63 -2.02 14.80
N ASP A 11 -8.93 -3.31 14.80
CA ASP A 11 -8.96 -4.14 16.02
C ASP A 11 -7.56 -4.45 16.57
N THR A 12 -6.58 -4.55 15.67
CA THR A 12 -5.22 -4.98 16.02
C THR A 12 -4.19 -4.28 15.15
N ILE A 13 -3.13 -3.78 15.79
CA ILE A 13 -1.99 -3.15 15.10
C ILE A 13 -0.73 -3.93 15.42
N VAL A 14 0.04 -4.27 14.39
CA VAL A 14 1.25 -5.10 14.52
C VAL A 14 2.35 -4.52 13.66
N VAL A 15 3.53 -4.37 14.22
CA VAL A 15 4.76 -4.07 13.48
C VAL A 15 5.33 -5.36 12.92
N LEU A 16 5.58 -5.41 11.61
CA LEU A 16 6.21 -6.54 10.94
C LEU A 16 7.62 -6.15 10.52
N THR A 17 8.62 -6.86 11.00
CA THR A 17 10.03 -6.57 10.71
C THR A 17 10.89 -7.83 10.74
N ASP A 18 12.08 -7.75 10.13
CA ASP A 18 13.18 -8.70 10.26
C ASP A 18 14.41 -8.06 10.93
N ASP A 19 14.31 -6.80 11.36
CA ASP A 19 15.43 -6.04 11.95
C ASP A 19 15.35 -6.04 13.49
N ASP A 20 16.37 -6.61 14.13
CA ASP A 20 16.46 -6.70 15.60
C ASP A 20 16.37 -5.35 16.30
N ARG A 21 16.84 -4.27 15.66
CA ARG A 21 16.76 -2.89 16.22
C ARG A 21 15.32 -2.42 16.33
N ILE A 22 14.48 -2.82 15.35
CA ILE A 22 13.05 -2.50 15.37
C ILE A 22 12.34 -3.37 16.39
N VAL A 23 12.69 -4.65 16.49
CA VAL A 23 12.17 -5.57 17.53
C VAL A 23 12.45 -5.03 18.92
N ASP A 24 13.72 -4.63 19.18
CA ASP A 24 14.14 -4.04 20.45
C ASP A 24 13.36 -2.75 20.76
N TYR A 25 13.17 -1.89 19.77
CA TYR A 25 12.39 -0.67 19.92
C TYR A 25 10.93 -0.96 20.26
N CYS A 26 10.29 -1.88 19.54
CA CYS A 26 8.92 -2.29 19.81
C CYS A 26 8.77 -2.86 21.22
N SER A 27 9.71 -3.72 21.65
CA SER A 27 9.71 -4.31 23.00
C SER A 27 9.82 -3.25 24.10
N LYS A 28 10.68 -2.25 23.93
CA LYS A 28 10.86 -1.14 24.89
C LYS A 28 9.67 -0.21 24.98
N ASN A 29 8.86 -0.13 23.93
CA ASN A 29 7.69 0.75 23.84
C ASN A 29 6.36 0.00 23.90
N GLU A 30 6.37 -1.27 24.30
CA GLU A 30 5.17 -2.12 24.46
C GLU A 30 4.34 -2.24 23.16
N MET A 31 5.00 -2.14 21.99
CA MET A 31 4.36 -2.29 20.69
C MET A 31 4.29 -3.76 20.30
N ARG A 32 3.14 -4.23 19.81
CA ARG A 32 3.03 -5.57 19.27
C ARG A 32 3.89 -5.70 18.02
N CYS A 33 4.81 -6.64 18.02
CA CYS A 33 5.73 -6.88 16.92
C CYS A 33 5.76 -8.37 16.57
N ILE A 34 5.82 -8.68 15.28
CA ILE A 34 6.04 -10.04 14.76
C ILE A 34 7.29 -9.99 13.88
N VAL A 35 8.24 -10.86 14.20
CA VAL A 35 9.42 -11.05 13.36
C VAL A 35 9.03 -11.93 12.19
N VAL A 36 9.17 -11.38 10.98
CA VAL A 36 8.95 -12.09 9.73
C VAL A 36 10.31 -12.24 9.06
N GLU A 37 10.95 -13.36 9.33
CA GLU A 37 12.27 -13.68 8.78
C GLU A 37 12.20 -13.90 7.26
N ASP A 38 13.24 -13.41 6.61
CA ASP A 38 13.83 -13.69 5.31
C ASP A 38 13.03 -13.84 4.01
N ASN A 39 13.70 -13.39 2.94
CA ASN A 39 13.35 -13.56 1.52
C ASN A 39 11.98 -13.01 1.10
N VAL A 40 11.52 -11.97 1.78
CA VAL A 40 10.37 -11.20 1.27
C VAL A 40 10.84 -10.19 0.24
N ARG A 41 10.12 -10.12 -0.87
CA ARG A 41 10.47 -9.20 -1.98
C ARG A 41 9.96 -7.79 -1.73
N SER A 42 8.89 -7.67 -0.94
CA SER A 42 8.19 -6.41 -0.71
C SER A 42 7.50 -6.37 0.66
N GLY A 43 7.00 -5.19 1.04
CA GLY A 43 6.19 -5.02 2.25
C GLY A 43 4.93 -5.86 2.25
N THR A 44 4.26 -5.98 1.09
CA THR A 44 3.06 -6.82 0.94
C THR A 44 3.38 -8.31 1.05
N ASP A 45 4.51 -8.79 0.52
CA ASP A 45 4.97 -10.17 0.74
C ASP A 45 5.21 -10.44 2.23
N ARG A 46 5.72 -9.46 3.00
CA ARG A 46 5.91 -9.55 4.45
C ARG A 46 4.56 -9.66 5.18
N CYS A 47 3.60 -8.83 4.81
CA CYS A 47 2.24 -8.90 5.34
C CYS A 47 1.59 -10.26 5.06
N ALA A 48 1.75 -10.79 3.84
CA ALA A 48 1.21 -12.09 3.46
C ALA A 48 1.78 -13.25 4.29
N LYS A 49 3.07 -13.22 4.61
CA LYS A 49 3.70 -14.22 5.50
C LYS A 49 3.14 -14.16 6.93
N ALA A 50 2.81 -12.98 7.42
CA ALA A 50 2.26 -12.80 8.76
C ALA A 50 0.82 -13.32 8.92
N LEU A 51 0.10 -13.61 7.81
CA LEU A 51 -1.28 -14.10 7.86
C LEU A 51 -1.47 -15.40 8.65
N GLU A 52 -0.44 -16.22 8.75
CA GLU A 52 -0.50 -17.46 9.54
C GLU A 52 -0.55 -17.21 11.06
N LEU A 53 -0.13 -16.01 11.48
CA LEU A 53 -0.04 -15.58 12.88
C LEU A 53 -1.11 -14.54 13.25
N LEU A 54 -1.94 -14.14 12.28
CA LEU A 54 -2.95 -13.10 12.43
C LEU A 54 -4.32 -13.61 12.01
N ASP A 55 -5.31 -13.37 12.86
CA ASP A 55 -6.71 -13.53 12.51
C ASP A 55 -7.27 -12.22 11.95
N GLY A 56 -8.28 -12.33 11.10
CA GLY A 56 -8.98 -11.20 10.51
C GLY A 56 -9.36 -11.47 9.06
N ASP A 57 -10.36 -10.76 8.58
CA ASP A 57 -10.87 -10.84 7.21
C ASP A 57 -10.26 -9.75 6.34
N LEU A 58 -9.93 -8.60 6.95
CA LEU A 58 -9.42 -7.41 6.31
C LEU A 58 -8.06 -7.02 6.90
N PHE A 59 -7.12 -6.67 6.03
CA PHE A 59 -5.76 -6.31 6.41
C PHE A 59 -5.37 -4.96 5.80
N VAL A 60 -4.93 -4.04 6.64
CA VAL A 60 -4.41 -2.74 6.20
C VAL A 60 -2.89 -2.77 6.30
N ASN A 61 -2.22 -2.59 5.18
CA ASN A 61 -0.78 -2.39 5.13
C ASN A 61 -0.48 -0.89 5.12
N ILE A 62 0.13 -0.43 6.20
CA ILE A 62 0.65 0.93 6.36
C ILE A 62 2.16 0.83 6.25
N GLN A 63 2.72 1.37 5.18
CA GLN A 63 4.17 1.32 4.97
C GLN A 63 4.91 2.21 5.98
N GLY A 64 6.07 1.76 6.43
CA GLY A 64 6.85 2.44 7.48
C GLY A 64 7.44 3.79 7.08
N ASP A 65 7.41 4.13 5.80
CA ASP A 65 7.81 5.42 5.23
C ASP A 65 6.67 6.45 5.14
N GLU A 66 5.51 6.15 5.76
CA GLU A 66 4.38 7.09 5.91
C GLU A 66 4.32 7.68 7.34
N PRO A 67 5.32 8.49 7.76
CA PRO A 67 5.39 8.99 9.15
C PRO A 67 4.30 10.01 9.49
N LEU A 68 3.66 10.59 8.47
CA LEU A 68 2.57 11.57 8.60
C LEU A 68 1.21 10.95 8.28
N LEU A 69 1.04 9.65 8.57
CA LEU A 69 -0.23 8.96 8.39
C LEU A 69 -1.38 9.77 9.00
N ASN A 70 -2.44 9.96 8.22
CA ASN A 70 -3.70 10.51 8.73
C ASN A 70 -4.63 9.35 9.12
N PRO A 71 -5.00 9.17 10.40
CA PRO A 71 -5.92 8.12 10.83
C PRO A 71 -7.26 8.14 10.09
N ASP A 72 -7.85 9.32 9.85
CA ASP A 72 -9.10 9.45 9.09
C ASP A 72 -9.00 8.90 7.66
N ALA A 73 -7.83 9.00 7.04
CA ALA A 73 -7.60 8.43 5.70
C ALA A 73 -7.61 6.89 5.73
N VAL A 74 -7.13 6.29 6.82
CA VAL A 74 -7.18 4.83 7.02
C VAL A 74 -8.61 4.38 7.25
N ASP A 75 -9.36 5.06 8.15
CA ASP A 75 -10.77 4.77 8.39
C ASP A 75 -11.60 4.91 7.11
N ARG A 76 -11.33 5.93 6.30
CA ARG A 76 -11.96 6.09 5.00
C ARG A 76 -11.62 4.96 4.05
N LEU A 77 -10.35 4.55 3.95
CA LEU A 77 -9.92 3.43 3.11
C LEU A 77 -10.65 2.14 3.48
N ILE A 78 -10.79 1.85 4.78
CA ILE A 78 -11.51 0.68 5.28
C ILE A 78 -13.01 0.79 4.94
N SER A 79 -13.64 1.93 5.23
CA SER A 79 -15.07 2.14 5.00
C SER A 79 -15.48 2.07 3.53
N GLU A 80 -14.61 2.53 2.62
CA GLU A 80 -14.85 2.54 1.18
C GLU A 80 -14.33 1.26 0.49
N HIS A 81 -13.57 0.42 1.21
CA HIS A 81 -13.13 -0.87 0.70
C HIS A 81 -14.34 -1.74 0.37
N ARG A 82 -14.34 -2.37 -0.79
CA ARG A 82 -15.48 -3.19 -1.24
C ARG A 82 -15.13 -4.67 -1.22
N ASN A 83 -14.19 -5.08 -2.04
CA ASN A 83 -13.64 -6.44 -2.10
C ASN A 83 -12.31 -6.38 -2.82
N GLY A 84 -11.44 -7.31 -2.51
CA GLY A 84 -10.17 -7.50 -3.19
C GLY A 84 -9.03 -6.67 -2.64
N VAL A 85 -8.58 -5.68 -3.39
CA VAL A 85 -7.46 -4.78 -3.00
C VAL A 85 -7.88 -3.34 -3.21
N SER A 86 -7.65 -2.51 -2.21
CA SER A 86 -7.81 -1.05 -2.31
C SER A 86 -6.50 -0.34 -1.98
N ASN A 87 -6.26 0.77 -2.65
CA ASN A 87 -5.10 1.63 -2.42
C ASN A 87 -5.53 3.09 -2.32
N ALA A 88 -5.00 3.81 -1.37
CA ALA A 88 -5.28 5.22 -1.20
C ALA A 88 -4.48 6.09 -2.18
N TYR A 89 -5.08 7.21 -2.60
CA TYR A 89 -4.41 8.25 -3.38
C TYR A 89 -4.80 9.65 -2.92
N VAL A 90 -4.02 10.63 -3.33
CA VAL A 90 -4.36 12.06 -3.18
C VAL A 90 -4.25 12.75 -4.53
N TYR A 91 -5.10 13.75 -4.75
CA TYR A 91 -4.93 14.67 -5.88
C TYR A 91 -3.85 15.70 -5.54
N VAL A 92 -2.89 15.83 -6.43
CA VAL A 92 -1.77 16.78 -6.30
C VAL A 92 -1.75 17.70 -7.52
N ASN A 93 -1.67 19.00 -7.26
CA ASN A 93 -1.47 20.02 -8.29
C ASN A 93 -0.12 20.71 -8.04
N ASN A 94 0.95 20.02 -8.43
CA ASN A 94 2.33 20.48 -8.21
C ASN A 94 3.23 19.85 -9.28
N ASP A 95 3.78 20.65 -10.16
CA ASP A 95 4.59 20.17 -11.28
C ASP A 95 5.91 19.54 -10.82
N ASP A 96 6.53 20.04 -9.76
CA ASP A 96 7.76 19.42 -9.21
C ASP A 96 7.49 18.00 -8.72
N LYS A 97 6.37 17.80 -8.02
CA LYS A 97 5.95 16.45 -7.60
C LYS A 97 5.58 15.55 -8.77
N LEU A 98 5.00 16.12 -9.84
CA LEU A 98 4.69 15.33 -11.04
C LEU A 98 5.97 14.79 -11.69
N GLN A 99 7.04 15.58 -11.72
CA GLN A 99 8.34 15.20 -12.29
C GLN A 99 9.20 14.35 -11.33
N ASP A 100 8.89 14.32 -10.04
CA ASP A 100 9.65 13.56 -9.06
C ASP A 100 9.40 12.05 -9.23
N LYS A 101 10.46 11.29 -9.53
CA LYS A 101 10.43 9.83 -9.66
C LYS A 101 10.14 9.08 -8.35
N ASN A 102 10.32 9.74 -7.20
CA ASN A 102 9.99 9.16 -5.89
C ASN A 102 8.49 9.23 -5.61
N VAL A 103 7.78 10.11 -6.27
CA VAL A 103 6.32 10.20 -6.24
C VAL A 103 5.74 9.25 -7.27
N VAL A 104 5.05 8.22 -6.83
CA VAL A 104 4.36 7.28 -7.73
C VAL A 104 3.03 7.89 -8.17
N LYS A 105 2.83 8.01 -9.48
CA LYS A 105 1.57 8.46 -10.09
C LYS A 105 0.73 7.26 -10.45
N THR A 106 -0.59 7.43 -10.39
CA THR A 106 -1.54 6.41 -10.81
C THR A 106 -2.61 6.98 -11.72
N ILE A 107 -3.09 6.16 -12.63
CA ILE A 107 -4.28 6.43 -13.44
C ILE A 107 -5.32 5.35 -13.20
N THR A 108 -6.59 5.76 -13.25
CA THR A 108 -7.73 4.88 -13.01
C THR A 108 -8.73 4.97 -14.14
N ASP A 109 -9.55 3.94 -14.27
CA ASP A 109 -10.75 4.00 -15.09
C ASP A 109 -11.88 4.81 -14.42
N MET A 110 -13.04 4.88 -15.06
CA MET A 110 -14.21 5.61 -14.57
C MET A 110 -14.84 4.96 -13.32
N ASN A 111 -14.50 3.71 -13.02
CA ASN A 111 -14.95 2.97 -11.85
C ASN A 111 -13.94 2.97 -10.71
N SER A 112 -12.90 3.81 -10.82
CA SER A 112 -11.79 3.90 -9.88
C SER A 112 -10.87 2.66 -9.85
N ASN A 113 -10.95 1.75 -10.82
CA ASN A 113 -9.97 0.67 -10.91
C ASN A 113 -8.63 1.22 -11.38
N ALA A 114 -7.55 0.78 -10.76
CA ALA A 114 -6.20 1.11 -11.19
C ALA A 114 -5.94 0.55 -12.60
N ILE A 115 -5.46 1.42 -13.49
CA ILE A 115 -5.01 1.01 -14.82
C ILE A 115 -3.50 0.81 -14.81
N TYR A 116 -2.78 1.75 -14.20
CA TYR A 116 -1.32 1.70 -14.15
C TYR A 116 -0.74 2.59 -13.04
N TYR A 117 0.46 2.25 -12.60
CA TYR A 117 1.30 3.04 -11.72
C TYR A 117 2.60 3.37 -12.42
N SER A 118 3.08 4.61 -12.29
CA SER A 118 4.37 5.00 -12.87
C SER A 118 5.12 6.02 -12.02
N ARG A 119 6.44 5.90 -12.06
CA ARG A 119 7.34 6.93 -11.54
C ARG A 119 7.51 8.08 -12.55
N LEU A 120 7.21 7.84 -13.84
CA LEU A 120 7.14 8.88 -14.86
C LEU A 120 5.84 9.71 -14.70
N PRO A 121 5.83 10.95 -15.24
CA PRO A 121 4.62 11.76 -15.30
C PRO A 121 3.52 11.08 -16.12
N ILE A 122 2.44 10.71 -15.47
CA ILE A 122 1.21 10.19 -16.10
C ILE A 122 -0.02 10.83 -15.45
N PRO A 123 -1.11 11.09 -16.22
CA PRO A 123 -1.16 11.10 -17.68
C PRO A 123 -0.30 12.21 -18.28
N TYR A 124 0.05 12.11 -19.57
CA TYR A 124 0.78 13.17 -20.25
C TYR A 124 -0.05 14.47 -20.27
N GLN A 125 0.58 15.57 -19.83
CA GLN A 125 -0.05 16.89 -19.74
C GLN A 125 0.18 17.66 -21.05
N GLN A 126 -0.77 17.55 -21.99
CA GLN A 126 -0.58 18.14 -23.33
C GLN A 126 -0.83 19.66 -23.38
N LYS A 127 -1.69 20.18 -22.51
CA LYS A 127 -2.09 21.60 -22.54
C LYS A 127 -1.76 22.30 -21.23
N GLU A 128 -2.70 22.33 -20.32
CA GLU A 128 -2.54 22.92 -18.99
C GLU A 128 -2.23 21.84 -17.96
N SER A 129 -1.45 22.18 -16.95
CA SER A 129 -1.23 21.27 -15.82
C SER A 129 -2.56 21.00 -15.12
N THR A 130 -2.89 19.73 -15.01
CA THR A 130 -4.07 19.26 -14.30
C THR A 130 -3.66 18.45 -13.07
N PRO A 131 -4.45 18.44 -12.00
CA PRO A 131 -4.16 17.60 -10.86
C PRO A 131 -3.97 16.14 -11.27
N PHE A 132 -2.94 15.51 -10.76
CA PHE A 132 -2.68 14.08 -10.94
C PHE A 132 -2.95 13.31 -9.64
N LYS A 133 -3.09 11.99 -9.74
CA LYS A 133 -3.25 11.10 -8.59
C LYS A 133 -1.88 10.60 -8.13
N GLN A 134 -1.48 10.97 -6.92
CA GLN A 134 -0.32 10.40 -6.23
C GLN A 134 -0.76 9.20 -5.41
N GLN A 135 -0.17 8.05 -5.64
CA GLN A 135 -0.34 6.86 -4.79
C GLN A 135 0.22 7.12 -3.40
N LEU A 136 -0.48 6.61 -2.38
CA LEU A 136 0.02 6.54 -1.01
C LEU A 136 0.43 5.11 -0.66
N GLY A 137 1.38 4.96 0.25
CA GLY A 137 1.81 3.68 0.81
C GLY A 137 0.80 3.08 1.79
N LEU A 138 -0.47 3.13 1.43
CA LEU A 138 -1.60 2.70 2.26
C LEU A 138 -2.53 1.80 1.43
N TYR A 139 -2.64 0.54 1.86
CA TYR A 139 -3.38 -0.50 1.14
C TYR A 139 -4.32 -1.24 2.07
N CYS A 140 -5.45 -1.68 1.53
CA CYS A 140 -6.41 -2.54 2.22
C CYS A 140 -6.64 -3.80 1.38
N PHE A 141 -6.60 -4.96 2.02
CA PHE A 141 -6.69 -6.27 1.37
C PHE A 141 -7.72 -7.15 2.04
N ASP A 142 -8.53 -7.83 1.25
CA ASP A 142 -9.18 -9.05 1.72
C ASP A 142 -8.10 -10.11 2.04
N ARG A 143 -8.34 -10.94 3.05
CA ARG A 143 -7.42 -12.03 3.43
C ARG A 143 -6.98 -12.89 2.23
N HIS A 144 -7.91 -13.22 1.34
CA HIS A 144 -7.63 -14.02 0.16
C HIS A 144 -6.63 -13.33 -0.78
N MET A 145 -6.84 -12.04 -1.08
CA MET A 145 -5.98 -11.29 -1.98
C MET A 145 -4.57 -11.12 -1.43
N LEU A 146 -4.45 -10.84 -0.13
CA LEU A 146 -3.14 -10.77 0.50
C LEU A 146 -2.43 -12.13 0.50
N LYS A 147 -3.17 -13.22 0.74
CA LYS A 147 -2.63 -14.58 0.77
C LYS A 147 -2.06 -15.05 -0.58
N ILE A 148 -2.72 -14.70 -1.69
CA ILE A 148 -2.27 -15.11 -3.02
C ILE A 148 -1.09 -14.27 -3.55
N PHE A 149 -0.87 -13.07 -3.01
CA PHE A 149 0.12 -12.12 -3.52
C PHE A 149 1.52 -12.72 -3.76
N PRO A 150 2.12 -13.48 -2.81
CA PRO A 150 3.44 -14.07 -3.01
C PRO A 150 3.52 -15.10 -4.14
N SER A 151 2.38 -15.69 -4.53
CA SER A 151 2.30 -16.70 -5.60
C SER A 151 2.10 -16.08 -6.99
N LEU A 152 1.75 -14.79 -7.06
CA LEU A 152 1.59 -14.07 -8.32
C LEU A 152 2.95 -13.88 -9.01
N LEU A 153 2.94 -13.95 -10.34
CA LEU A 153 4.14 -13.71 -11.14
C LEU A 153 4.55 -12.23 -11.04
N VAL A 154 5.83 -12.01 -10.76
CA VAL A 154 6.41 -10.67 -10.81
C VAL A 154 6.62 -10.29 -12.28
N GLY A 155 5.81 -9.35 -12.76
CA GLY A 155 5.82 -8.90 -14.14
C GLY A 155 6.96 -7.93 -14.46
N ASP A 156 7.05 -7.55 -15.73
CA ASP A 156 8.11 -6.65 -16.17
C ASP A 156 7.84 -5.20 -15.78
N ASN A 157 6.55 -4.80 -15.68
CA ASN A 157 6.21 -3.46 -15.24
C ASN A 157 6.50 -3.27 -13.72
N GLU A 158 6.18 -4.28 -12.90
CA GLU A 158 6.55 -4.24 -11.47
C GLU A 158 8.06 -4.08 -11.30
N LYS A 159 8.86 -4.85 -12.05
CA LYS A 159 10.32 -4.75 -12.00
C LYS A 159 10.84 -3.39 -12.46
N ALA A 160 10.28 -2.85 -13.54
CA ALA A 160 10.72 -1.59 -14.12
C ALA A 160 10.38 -0.39 -13.24
N GLU A 161 9.15 -0.32 -12.73
CA GLU A 161 8.65 0.79 -11.93
C GLU A 161 8.97 0.63 -10.44
N SER A 162 9.33 -0.59 -9.98
CA SER A 162 9.48 -0.93 -8.55
C SER A 162 8.24 -0.54 -7.75
N VAL A 163 7.07 -0.91 -8.26
CA VAL A 163 5.76 -0.68 -7.63
C VAL A 163 5.03 -2.02 -7.52
N GLU A 164 4.98 -2.56 -6.31
CA GLU A 164 4.47 -3.91 -6.03
C GLU A 164 3.00 -4.12 -6.43
N MET A 165 2.17 -3.07 -6.42
CA MET A 165 0.76 -3.16 -6.81
C MET A 165 0.55 -3.45 -8.29
N LEU A 166 1.54 -3.21 -9.15
CA LEU A 166 1.51 -3.65 -10.54
C LEU A 166 1.39 -5.16 -10.67
N ARG A 167 1.86 -5.92 -9.68
CA ARG A 167 1.73 -7.39 -9.68
C ARG A 167 0.29 -7.84 -9.79
N TYR A 168 -0.67 -7.21 -9.09
CA TYR A 168 -2.08 -7.53 -9.24
C TYR A 168 -2.56 -7.25 -10.67
N ILE A 169 -2.27 -6.06 -11.19
CA ILE A 169 -2.71 -5.62 -12.53
C ILE A 169 -2.14 -6.55 -13.61
N GLU A 170 -0.84 -6.86 -13.55
CA GLU A 170 -0.18 -7.73 -14.54
C GLU A 170 -0.67 -9.18 -14.49
N ASN A 171 -1.25 -9.63 -13.37
CA ASN A 171 -1.89 -10.93 -13.25
C ASN A 171 -3.42 -10.88 -13.49
N GLY A 172 -3.96 -9.77 -14.03
CA GLY A 172 -5.35 -9.63 -14.42
C GLY A 172 -6.33 -9.45 -13.24
N LEU A 173 -5.82 -9.03 -12.09
CA LEU A 173 -6.61 -8.75 -10.89
C LEU A 173 -6.91 -7.26 -10.78
N SER A 174 -8.11 -6.92 -10.32
CA SER A 174 -8.52 -5.53 -10.11
C SER A 174 -8.02 -4.99 -8.78
N LEU A 175 -7.65 -3.72 -8.80
CA LEU A 175 -7.30 -2.94 -7.63
C LEU A 175 -8.07 -1.63 -7.68
N ILE A 176 -8.78 -1.31 -6.60
CA ILE A 176 -9.62 -0.12 -6.51
C ILE A 176 -8.84 1.00 -5.83
N HIS A 177 -8.95 2.21 -6.36
CA HIS A 177 -8.41 3.42 -5.74
C HIS A 177 -9.48 4.20 -4.96
N ILE A 178 -9.12 4.57 -3.74
CA ILE A 178 -9.94 5.33 -2.79
C ILE A 178 -9.23 6.61 -2.38
#